data_b9681d9febd41932ce7084096925410f
#
_entry.id   b9681d9febd41932ce7084096925410f
#
_cell.length_a   1.000
_cell.length_b   1.000
_cell.length_c   1.000
_cell.angle_alpha   90.00
_cell.angle_beta   90.00
_cell.angle_gamma   90.00
#
_symmetry.space_group_name_H-M   'P 1'
#
loop_
_entity.id
_entity.type
_entity.pdbx_description
1 polymer ?
#
loop_
_entity_poly.entity_id
_entity_poly.type
_entity_poly.pdbx_seq_one_letter_code
_entity_poly.pdbx_strand_id
1 'polypeptide(L)'
;MQFANRNPQNHPTQGNSYHPQTSICRATHAWIYCVFSGSKKAGSRFAYTDRNLHRQNGVFTAISLSLDQKEKAKHGEQLFPLQRYITNLSSTYPAVTAHWHKEAEFTMITDGNCTYQIQLCPYPVNAGDLIFVPPLVLHSIHSNTDPAMASETFVFHMNYLGMGNADICAVKYLTPLAMQKIIPPYIIKKEHPVYADALSIFHKISQLYHAKPIGYELRIKSLLLELIALLLPFCQEDSAFSQLSNEHTSKLKAVLEFIEQHYADPLSVADLASVCCFSEYHFMRFFKKYMGESAMEYVRNVRLAKAAELFEQGAQSSLEVSLSCGFNNLSYFHREFKEKYGMTPGTFQRKINV
;
A
#
# COMPACT_ATOMS: atom_id res chain seq x y z
N MET A 1 23.58 0.64 -60.78
CA MET A 1 22.51 0.17 -61.67
C MET A 1 21.23 0.37 -60.90
N GLN A 2 20.57 1.47 -61.07
CA GLN A 2 19.38 1.76 -61.91
C GLN A 2 18.17 1.03 -61.35
N PHE A 3 17.36 1.80 -60.63
CA PHE A 3 16.08 2.45 -60.99
C PHE A 3 14.90 1.51 -61.19
N ALA A 4 13.82 1.66 -60.44
CA ALA A 4 12.64 2.37 -60.86
C ALA A 4 11.57 2.53 -59.78
N ASN A 5 11.19 3.77 -59.64
CA ASN A 5 9.96 4.33 -59.05
C ASN A 5 8.67 3.72 -59.63
N ARG A 6 7.62 3.67 -58.78
CA ARG A 6 6.24 4.09 -59.13
C ARG A 6 5.38 4.29 -57.89
N ASN A 7 4.98 5.50 -57.66
CA ASN A 7 3.76 6.00 -56.99
C ASN A 7 2.87 6.64 -58.08
N PRO A 8 1.62 7.11 -57.88
CA PRO A 8 0.62 6.97 -56.83
C PRO A 8 -0.82 6.66 -57.36
N GLN A 9 -1.82 6.48 -56.49
CA GLN A 9 -3.12 7.21 -56.61
C GLN A 9 -4.14 6.82 -55.51
N ASN A 10 -4.55 7.82 -54.74
CA ASN A 10 -5.89 8.27 -54.31
C ASN A 10 -6.95 7.35 -53.70
N HIS A 11 -7.17 7.57 -52.37
CA HIS A 11 -8.40 7.91 -51.61
C HIS A 11 -9.72 7.12 -51.77
N PRO A 12 -10.59 6.92 -50.74
CA PRO A 12 -10.90 7.89 -49.68
C PRO A 12 -11.08 7.33 -48.24
N THR A 13 -10.90 8.24 -47.30
CA THR A 13 -11.45 8.42 -45.96
C THR A 13 -12.53 7.47 -45.47
N GLN A 14 -12.26 6.72 -44.42
CA GLN A 14 -13.25 6.43 -43.37
C GLN A 14 -12.59 6.61 -42.01
N GLY A 15 -13.16 7.49 -41.21
CA GLY A 15 -12.74 7.77 -39.86
C GLY A 15 -13.06 6.57 -38.95
N ASN A 16 -12.05 6.04 -38.32
CA ASN A 16 -12.21 5.17 -37.17
C ASN A 16 -11.84 5.96 -35.92
N SER A 17 -12.89 6.33 -35.21
CA SER A 17 -12.82 6.81 -33.85
C SER A 17 -12.22 5.71 -32.97
N TYR A 18 -10.98 5.90 -32.55
CA TYR A 18 -10.38 5.11 -31.49
C TYR A 18 -11.05 5.52 -30.17
N HIS A 19 -11.98 4.69 -29.70
CA HIS A 19 -12.34 4.64 -28.30
C HIS A 19 -11.20 3.93 -27.54
N PRO A 20 -10.62 4.54 -26.51
CA PRO A 20 -9.76 3.82 -25.60
C PRO A 20 -10.61 2.80 -24.84
N GLN A 21 -10.43 1.54 -25.12
CA GLN A 21 -10.90 0.48 -24.24
C GLN A 21 -10.11 0.60 -22.93
N THR A 22 -10.76 1.17 -21.93
CA THR A 22 -10.32 1.04 -20.54
C THR A 22 -10.49 -0.41 -20.14
N SER A 23 -9.40 -1.16 -20.21
CA SER A 23 -9.30 -2.46 -19.57
C SER A 23 -9.47 -2.26 -18.08
N ILE A 24 -10.61 -2.74 -17.57
CA ILE A 24 -10.89 -2.81 -16.14
C ILE A 24 -9.92 -3.84 -15.57
N CYS A 25 -8.80 -3.39 -15.04
CA CYS A 25 -7.94 -4.21 -14.23
C CYS A 25 -8.68 -4.47 -12.91
N ARG A 26 -9.20 -5.69 -12.75
CA ARG A 26 -9.66 -6.18 -11.45
C ARG A 26 -8.42 -6.37 -10.58
N ALA A 27 -7.98 -5.32 -9.92
CA ALA A 27 -6.98 -5.41 -8.87
C ALA A 27 -7.69 -5.86 -7.60
N THR A 28 -7.57 -7.12 -7.29
CA THR A 28 -7.84 -7.64 -5.96
C THR A 28 -6.71 -7.20 -5.03
N HIS A 29 -7.06 -6.39 -4.02
CA HIS A 29 -6.28 -6.09 -2.82
C HIS A 29 -5.04 -5.17 -2.94
N ALA A 30 -5.26 -3.90 -3.10
CA ALA A 30 -4.40 -2.84 -2.57
C ALA A 30 -5.19 -1.54 -2.45
N TRP A 31 -5.24 -1.00 -1.26
CA TRP A 31 -6.06 0.17 -0.93
C TRP A 31 -5.22 1.42 -0.92
N ILE A 32 -5.46 2.24 -1.91
CA ILE A 32 -4.91 3.58 -1.96
C ILE A 32 -6.02 4.52 -2.39
N TYR A 33 -6.18 5.54 -1.58
CA TYR A 33 -7.24 6.53 -1.71
C TYR A 33 -6.97 7.52 -2.84
N CYS A 34 -7.90 7.66 -3.78
CA CYS A 34 -8.00 8.85 -4.63
C CYS A 34 -9.16 9.71 -4.17
N VAL A 35 -8.88 10.92 -3.70
CA VAL A 35 -9.89 11.95 -3.45
C VAL A 35 -9.80 13.00 -4.54
N PHE A 36 -10.92 13.26 -5.22
CA PHE A 36 -11.03 14.36 -6.16
C PHE A 36 -11.30 15.67 -5.43
N SER A 37 -10.50 16.69 -5.72
CA SER A 37 -10.75 18.06 -5.31
C SER A 37 -11.79 18.71 -6.21
N GLY A 38 -12.97 18.98 -5.67
CA GLY A 38 -13.95 19.88 -6.24
C GLY A 38 -14.27 20.97 -5.23
N SER A 39 -13.99 22.20 -5.58
CA SER A 39 -14.01 23.37 -4.73
C SER A 39 -15.42 23.87 -4.37
N LYS A 40 -15.52 24.36 -3.12
CA LYS A 40 -16.26 25.53 -2.60
C LYS A 40 -17.55 25.35 -1.82
N LYS A 41 -17.43 25.90 -0.61
CA LYS A 41 -18.34 26.70 0.24
C LYS A 41 -19.30 26.00 1.20
N ALA A 42 -18.97 26.29 2.46
CA ALA A 42 -19.81 26.71 3.59
C ALA A 42 -21.12 26.00 3.89
N GLY A 43 -21.17 25.43 5.11
CA GLY A 43 -22.29 25.52 6.04
C GLY A 43 -23.54 24.75 5.65
N SER A 44 -23.70 23.62 6.28
CA SER A 44 -24.96 23.25 6.94
C SER A 44 -24.99 21.76 7.29
N ARG A 45 -25.62 21.43 8.38
CA ARG A 45 -26.03 20.09 8.81
C ARG A 45 -26.78 19.42 7.64
N PHE A 46 -26.32 18.25 7.18
CA PHE A 46 -27.09 17.44 6.25
C PHE A 46 -27.43 16.09 6.87
N ALA A 47 -28.73 15.95 7.10
CA ALA A 47 -29.39 14.67 7.19
C ALA A 47 -29.27 13.95 5.83
N TYR A 48 -28.88 12.69 5.83
CA TYR A 48 -28.81 11.86 4.64
C TYR A 48 -30.25 11.51 4.19
N THR A 49 -30.72 12.16 3.13
CA THR A 49 -31.82 11.64 2.31
C THR A 49 -31.27 11.24 0.97
N ASP A 50 -31.55 9.99 0.67
CA ASP A 50 -31.32 9.27 -0.56
C ASP A 50 -31.86 10.03 -1.78
N ARG A 51 -31.05 10.26 -2.82
CA ARG A 51 -31.35 10.19 -4.27
C ARG A 51 -30.30 10.93 -5.11
N ASN A 52 -29.88 10.24 -6.17
CA ASN A 52 -29.07 10.70 -7.32
C ASN A 52 -27.55 10.56 -7.23
N LEU A 53 -27.10 9.33 -7.39
CA LEU A 53 -25.78 9.05 -7.95
C LEU A 53 -25.89 9.05 -9.48
N HIS A 54 -25.59 10.20 -10.08
CA HIS A 54 -25.36 10.28 -11.51
C HIS A 54 -24.01 9.63 -11.84
N ARG A 55 -24.06 8.66 -12.71
CA ARG A 55 -22.94 8.01 -13.39
C ARG A 55 -22.12 9.07 -14.13
N GLN A 56 -20.98 9.48 -13.60
CA GLN A 56 -19.91 10.13 -14.36
C GLN A 56 -18.59 9.48 -13.97
N ASN A 57 -17.99 8.81 -15.00
CA ASN A 57 -16.62 8.29 -15.03
C ASN A 57 -16.21 7.33 -13.91
N GLY A 58 -16.59 6.10 -14.05
CA GLY A 58 -15.93 4.82 -13.77
C GLY A 58 -14.86 4.69 -12.68
N VAL A 59 -14.93 5.40 -11.56
CA VAL A 59 -14.07 5.18 -10.41
C VAL A 59 -14.96 4.82 -9.23
N PHE A 60 -15.06 3.51 -8.98
CA PHE A 60 -15.66 3.03 -7.75
C PHE A 60 -14.66 3.22 -6.61
N THR A 61 -14.97 4.11 -5.69
CA THR A 61 -14.29 4.18 -4.39
C THR A 61 -14.90 3.10 -3.50
N ALA A 62 -14.37 1.91 -3.57
CA ALA A 62 -14.69 0.88 -2.59
C ALA A 62 -13.77 1.09 -1.38
N ILE A 63 -14.36 1.39 -0.24
CA ILE A 63 -13.68 1.46 1.05
C ILE A 63 -13.61 0.04 1.59
N SER A 64 -12.49 -0.63 1.40
CA SER A 64 -12.14 -1.82 2.16
C SER A 64 -10.82 -1.52 2.87
N LEU A 65 -10.85 -1.54 4.16
CA LEU A 65 -9.66 -1.54 5.01
C LEU A 65 -9.14 -2.98 5.02
N SER A 66 -8.19 -3.30 4.13
CA SER A 66 -7.43 -4.53 4.28
C SER A 66 -6.57 -4.40 5.53
N LEU A 67 -6.80 -5.29 6.49
CA LEU A 67 -5.99 -5.43 7.70
C LEU A 67 -4.92 -6.51 7.53
N ASP A 68 -4.66 -6.89 6.31
CA ASP A 68 -3.60 -7.82 5.97
C ASP A 68 -2.26 -7.09 6.13
N GLN A 69 -1.62 -7.26 7.27
CA GLN A 69 -0.37 -6.57 7.64
C GLN A 69 0.82 -7.05 6.80
N LYS A 70 0.80 -8.31 6.39
CA LYS A 70 1.63 -8.80 5.29
C LYS A 70 0.82 -8.60 4.04
N GLU A 71 1.06 -7.51 3.36
CA GLU A 71 0.32 -7.18 2.14
C GLU A 71 0.44 -8.32 1.13
N LYS A 72 -0.71 -8.91 0.75
CA LYS A 72 -0.80 -9.95 -0.28
C LYS A 72 -1.07 -9.37 -1.66
N ALA A 73 -1.19 -8.06 -1.75
CA ALA A 73 -1.41 -7.38 -3.01
C ALA A 73 -0.28 -7.69 -3.98
N LYS A 74 -0.63 -7.97 -5.22
CA LYS A 74 0.33 -8.05 -6.31
C LYS A 74 0.51 -6.65 -6.86
N HIS A 75 1.68 -6.07 -6.64
CA HIS A 75 2.03 -4.76 -7.17
C HIS A 75 2.54 -4.87 -8.60
N GLY A 76 1.72 -4.40 -9.54
CA GLY A 76 2.02 -4.46 -10.96
C GLY A 76 1.73 -5.82 -11.61
N GLU A 77 2.15 -5.96 -12.87
CA GLU A 77 1.99 -7.18 -13.66
C GLU A 77 3.17 -8.13 -13.42
N GLN A 78 2.97 -9.43 -13.71
CA GLN A 78 4.03 -10.43 -13.50
C GLN A 78 5.34 -10.11 -14.24
N LEU A 79 5.26 -9.53 -15.42
CA LEU A 79 6.44 -9.17 -16.23
C LEU A 79 6.92 -7.73 -15.97
N PHE A 80 6.09 -6.90 -15.39
CA PHE A 80 6.40 -5.53 -14.97
C PHE A 80 5.90 -5.30 -13.55
N PRO A 81 6.58 -5.86 -12.52
CA PRO A 81 6.18 -5.81 -11.13
C PRO A 81 6.53 -4.45 -10.50
N LEU A 82 5.92 -3.40 -11.03
CA LEU A 82 5.98 -2.04 -10.55
C LEU A 82 4.59 -1.42 -10.63
N GLN A 83 4.14 -0.80 -9.55
CA GLN A 83 2.86 -0.11 -9.45
C GLN A 83 3.04 1.27 -8.85
N ARG A 84 2.32 2.25 -9.41
CA ARG A 84 2.23 3.61 -8.90
C ARG A 84 0.99 3.77 -8.03
N TYR A 85 1.15 4.45 -6.91
CA TYR A 85 0.10 4.76 -5.98
C TYR A 85 0.06 6.26 -5.65
N ILE A 86 -1.14 6.77 -5.43
CA ILE A 86 -1.40 8.10 -4.89
C ILE A 86 -2.13 7.92 -3.57
N THR A 87 -1.52 8.35 -2.49
CA THR A 87 -2.11 8.30 -1.15
C THR A 87 -2.52 9.70 -0.73
N ASN A 88 -3.77 9.82 -0.24
CA ASN A 88 -4.26 11.06 0.35
C ASN A 88 -4.79 10.73 1.75
N LEU A 89 -4.11 11.22 2.78
CA LEU A 89 -4.58 11.15 4.15
C LEU A 89 -5.39 12.40 4.49
N SER A 90 -6.45 12.22 5.26
CA SER A 90 -7.35 13.31 5.68
C SER A 90 -7.79 13.08 7.13
N SER A 91 -8.49 14.04 7.72
CA SER A 91 -9.09 13.86 9.05
C SER A 91 -10.06 12.68 9.14
N THR A 92 -10.67 12.29 8.01
CA THR A 92 -11.53 11.10 7.92
C THR A 92 -10.74 9.80 7.79
N TYR A 93 -9.55 9.86 7.18
CA TYR A 93 -8.65 8.73 6.96
C TYR A 93 -7.22 9.15 7.33
N PRO A 94 -6.90 9.17 8.63
CA PRO A 94 -5.66 9.81 9.11
C PRO A 94 -4.42 8.92 8.99
N ALA A 95 -4.56 7.65 8.60
CA ALA A 95 -3.43 6.72 8.66
C ALA A 95 -3.47 5.62 7.58
N VAL A 96 -2.28 5.19 7.16
CA VAL A 96 -2.02 3.87 6.60
C VAL A 96 -1.53 2.99 7.74
N THR A 97 -2.22 1.90 8.00
CA THR A 97 -1.88 0.97 9.11
C THR A 97 -0.51 0.33 8.91
N ALA A 98 0.10 -0.11 10.01
CA ALA A 98 1.39 -0.77 9.96
C ALA A 98 1.32 -2.07 9.15
N HIS A 99 2.17 -2.20 8.13
CA HIS A 99 2.23 -3.34 7.22
C HIS A 99 3.65 -3.55 6.68
N TRP A 100 3.87 -4.66 6.00
CA TRP A 100 5.10 -4.96 5.26
C TRP A 100 4.80 -5.86 4.06
N HIS A 101 5.61 -5.77 3.05
CA HIS A 101 5.51 -6.56 1.82
C HIS A 101 6.91 -6.89 1.26
N LYS A 102 6.96 -7.69 0.19
CA LYS A 102 8.22 -8.15 -0.43
C LYS A 102 8.81 -7.14 -1.41
N GLU A 103 8.10 -6.08 -1.67
CA GLU A 103 8.46 -5.01 -2.58
C GLU A 103 9.23 -3.92 -1.83
N ALA A 104 9.97 -3.11 -2.59
CA ALA A 104 10.51 -1.84 -2.13
C ALA A 104 9.56 -0.71 -2.52
N GLU A 105 9.60 0.39 -1.77
CA GLU A 105 8.85 1.61 -2.07
C GLU A 105 9.78 2.80 -2.28
N PHE A 106 9.45 3.61 -3.26
CA PHE A 106 10.04 4.92 -3.46
C PHE A 106 8.93 5.97 -3.53
N THR A 107 8.86 6.80 -2.50
CA THR A 107 7.75 7.73 -2.24
C THR A 107 8.23 9.17 -2.22
N MET A 108 7.41 10.07 -2.74
CA MET A 108 7.55 11.52 -2.57
C MET A 108 6.29 12.06 -1.86
N ILE A 109 6.49 12.85 -0.82
CA ILE A 109 5.40 13.64 -0.22
C ILE A 109 5.12 14.81 -1.15
N THR A 110 3.94 14.85 -1.74
CA THR A 110 3.58 15.88 -2.73
C THR A 110 2.91 17.09 -2.08
N ASP A 111 2.25 16.90 -0.94
CA ASP A 111 1.59 17.97 -0.19
C ASP A 111 1.46 17.62 1.30
N GLY A 112 1.40 18.64 2.17
CA GLY A 112 1.20 18.49 3.60
C GLY A 112 2.39 17.90 4.36
N ASN A 113 2.09 17.27 5.49
CA ASN A 113 3.08 16.60 6.35
C ASN A 113 2.45 15.39 7.06
N CYS A 114 3.31 14.46 7.44
CA CYS A 114 2.89 13.27 8.20
C CYS A 114 4.06 12.71 9.01
N THR A 115 3.78 11.66 9.78
CA THR A 115 4.82 10.84 10.40
C THR A 115 4.83 9.46 9.74
N TYR A 116 5.93 9.13 9.06
CA TYR A 116 6.25 7.76 8.72
C TYR A 116 6.77 7.05 9.95
N GLN A 117 6.24 5.89 10.25
CA GLN A 117 6.80 5.00 11.26
C GLN A 117 7.46 3.84 10.52
N ILE A 118 8.79 3.76 10.59
CA ILE A 118 9.59 2.73 9.92
C ILE A 118 10.36 1.95 10.97
N GLN A 119 10.21 0.62 11.00
CA GLN A 119 10.80 -0.25 12.02
C GLN A 119 10.50 0.26 13.44
N LEU A 120 9.26 0.73 13.67
CA LEU A 120 8.76 1.29 14.93
C LEU A 120 9.41 2.63 15.35
N CYS A 121 10.26 3.22 14.51
CA CYS A 121 10.84 4.54 14.72
C CYS A 121 10.04 5.62 13.97
N PRO A 122 9.66 6.72 14.62
CA PRO A 122 8.93 7.79 13.96
C PRO A 122 9.87 8.72 13.17
N TYR A 123 9.48 9.05 11.95
CA TYR A 123 10.17 9.97 11.05
C TYR A 123 9.18 11.05 10.58
N PRO A 124 9.26 12.28 11.10
CA PRO A 124 8.46 13.38 10.58
C PRO A 124 8.93 13.79 9.17
N VAL A 125 8.00 13.86 8.24
CA VAL A 125 8.24 14.20 6.83
C VAL A 125 7.28 15.29 6.36
N ASN A 126 7.73 16.09 5.41
CA ASN A 126 7.02 17.22 4.84
C ASN A 126 6.96 17.11 3.32
N ALA A 127 6.13 17.94 2.70
CA ALA A 127 6.10 18.06 1.24
C ALA A 127 7.50 18.31 0.67
N GLY A 128 7.85 17.52 -0.34
CA GLY A 128 9.16 17.49 -0.99
C GLY A 128 10.11 16.43 -0.43
N ASP A 129 9.89 15.88 0.76
CA ASP A 129 10.72 14.79 1.28
C ASP A 129 10.51 13.51 0.46
N LEU A 130 11.61 12.76 0.27
CA LEU A 130 11.60 11.46 -0.40
C LEU A 130 11.81 10.36 0.64
N ILE A 131 11.13 9.24 0.42
CA ILE A 131 11.18 8.09 1.31
C ILE A 131 11.56 6.86 0.49
N PHE A 132 12.50 6.05 0.99
CA PHE A 132 12.83 4.75 0.43
C PHE A 132 12.64 3.67 1.50
N VAL A 133 11.67 2.78 1.27
CA VAL A 133 11.39 1.65 2.15
C VAL A 133 11.86 0.36 1.47
N PRO A 134 12.90 -0.32 2.00
CA PRO A 134 13.33 -1.62 1.48
C PRO A 134 12.26 -2.70 1.68
N PRO A 135 12.38 -3.84 0.96
CA PRO A 135 11.52 -5.01 1.18
C PRO A 135 11.47 -5.47 2.63
N LEU A 136 10.32 -5.99 3.03
CA LEU A 136 10.10 -6.58 4.36
C LEU A 136 10.27 -5.62 5.55
N VAL A 137 10.39 -4.34 5.32
CA VAL A 137 10.45 -3.32 6.37
C VAL A 137 9.03 -2.99 6.83
N LEU A 138 8.77 -3.11 8.15
CA LEU A 138 7.48 -2.71 8.74
C LEU A 138 7.37 -1.20 8.70
N HIS A 139 6.29 -0.68 8.14
CA HIS A 139 6.04 0.75 8.05
C HIS A 139 4.57 1.11 8.16
N SER A 140 4.29 2.34 8.57
CA SER A 140 2.96 2.95 8.63
C SER A 140 3.06 4.46 8.42
N ILE A 141 1.94 5.10 8.12
CA ILE A 141 1.87 6.55 7.91
C ILE A 141 0.74 7.10 8.76
N HIS A 142 1.02 8.16 9.51
CA HIS A 142 0.03 8.84 10.32
C HIS A 142 0.04 10.33 10.00
N SER A 143 -1.11 10.86 9.61
CA SER A 143 -1.29 12.31 9.50
C SER A 143 -1.55 12.89 10.88
N ASN A 144 -0.76 13.86 11.30
CA ASN A 144 -0.85 14.48 12.62
C ASN A 144 -1.63 15.79 12.60
N THR A 145 -1.97 16.31 11.43
CA THR A 145 -2.54 17.65 11.24
C THR A 145 -3.58 17.71 10.12
N ASP A 146 -4.48 18.69 10.22
CA ASP A 146 -5.20 19.25 9.09
C ASP A 146 -4.37 20.44 8.56
N PRO A 147 -3.87 20.48 7.32
CA PRO A 147 -4.43 19.86 6.11
C PRO A 147 -3.94 18.43 5.83
N ALA A 148 -4.68 17.77 4.95
CA ALA A 148 -4.42 16.45 4.41
C ALA A 148 -3.00 16.32 3.84
N MET A 149 -2.39 15.13 3.98
CA MET A 149 -1.14 14.78 3.31
C MET A 149 -1.45 14.08 1.99
N ALA A 150 -0.68 14.40 0.95
CA ALA A 150 -0.66 13.66 -0.30
C ALA A 150 0.74 13.12 -0.59
N SER A 151 0.81 11.92 -1.17
CA SER A 151 2.06 11.32 -1.64
C SER A 151 1.87 10.54 -2.94
N GLU A 152 2.96 10.41 -3.68
CA GLU A 152 3.10 9.53 -4.82
C GLU A 152 4.15 8.48 -4.50
N THR A 153 3.79 7.18 -4.68
CA THR A 153 4.64 6.04 -4.33
C THR A 153 4.78 5.10 -5.53
N PHE A 154 5.99 4.66 -5.81
CA PHE A 154 6.30 3.54 -6.70
C PHE A 154 6.67 2.33 -5.86
N VAL A 155 5.83 1.30 -5.91
CA VAL A 155 6.05 0.00 -5.27
C VAL A 155 6.58 -0.96 -6.33
N PHE A 156 7.73 -1.61 -6.07
CA PHE A 156 8.38 -2.47 -7.06
C PHE A 156 9.09 -3.66 -6.43
N HIS A 157 9.02 -4.81 -7.10
CA HIS A 157 9.69 -6.03 -6.64
C HIS A 157 11.17 -6.02 -7.04
N MET A 158 12.07 -6.38 -6.12
CA MET A 158 13.53 -6.34 -6.36
C MET A 158 14.01 -7.30 -7.47
N ASN A 159 13.26 -8.35 -7.79
CA ASN A 159 13.57 -9.21 -8.94
C ASN A 159 13.46 -8.47 -10.29
N TYR A 160 12.64 -7.43 -10.35
CA TYR A 160 12.59 -6.56 -11.54
C TYR A 160 13.94 -5.89 -11.79
N LEU A 161 14.68 -5.57 -10.74
CA LEU A 161 16.02 -5.00 -10.83
C LEU A 161 17.12 -6.04 -11.08
N GLY A 162 16.79 -7.34 -10.95
CA GLY A 162 17.73 -8.43 -11.18
C GLY A 162 18.24 -9.12 -9.90
N MET A 163 17.59 -8.92 -8.74
CA MET A 163 17.99 -9.56 -7.49
C MET A 163 18.10 -11.10 -7.60
N GLY A 164 17.26 -11.74 -8.44
CA GLY A 164 17.28 -13.18 -8.68
C GLY A 164 18.42 -13.67 -9.60
N ASN A 165 19.23 -12.78 -10.17
CA ASN A 165 20.31 -13.14 -11.07
C ASN A 165 21.57 -13.54 -10.29
N ALA A 166 22.42 -14.38 -10.91
CA ALA A 166 23.71 -14.78 -10.36
C ALA A 166 24.83 -13.83 -10.83
N ASP A 167 24.64 -12.52 -10.66
CA ASP A 167 25.63 -11.51 -11.00
C ASP A 167 26.13 -10.74 -9.77
N ILE A 168 27.20 -9.95 -9.93
CA ILE A 168 27.83 -9.21 -8.84
C ILE A 168 26.88 -8.17 -8.22
N CYS A 169 25.99 -7.54 -9.00
CA CYS A 169 25.07 -6.54 -8.51
C CYS A 169 24.01 -7.16 -7.61
N ALA A 170 23.48 -8.33 -8.01
CA ALA A 170 22.53 -9.07 -7.21
C ALA A 170 23.15 -9.53 -5.88
N VAL A 171 24.32 -10.18 -5.95
CA VAL A 171 24.94 -10.79 -4.78
C VAL A 171 25.49 -9.75 -3.79
N LYS A 172 26.13 -8.70 -4.30
CA LYS A 172 26.83 -7.72 -3.47
C LYS A 172 25.94 -6.61 -2.94
N TYR A 173 24.88 -6.23 -3.68
CA TYR A 173 24.09 -5.05 -3.36
C TYR A 173 22.59 -5.31 -3.20
N LEU A 174 21.92 -5.91 -4.22
CA LEU A 174 20.47 -6.00 -4.21
C LEU A 174 19.96 -6.99 -3.16
N THR A 175 20.60 -8.15 -3.04
CA THR A 175 20.21 -9.18 -2.05
C THR A 175 20.49 -8.72 -0.60
N PRO A 176 21.65 -8.16 -0.26
CA PRO A 176 21.89 -7.61 1.08
C PRO A 176 20.90 -6.49 1.46
N LEU A 177 20.54 -5.60 0.50
CA LEU A 177 19.55 -4.56 0.72
C LEU A 177 18.16 -5.16 1.00
N ALA A 178 17.71 -6.10 0.16
CA ALA A 178 16.41 -6.74 0.31
C ALA A 178 16.31 -7.61 1.57
N MET A 179 17.42 -8.16 2.03
CA MET A 179 17.51 -8.93 3.28
C MET A 179 17.81 -8.05 4.51
N GLN A 180 17.82 -6.74 4.37
CA GLN A 180 18.09 -5.77 5.44
C GLN A 180 19.46 -5.97 6.14
N LYS A 181 20.44 -6.56 5.45
CA LYS A 181 21.84 -6.65 5.92
C LYS A 181 22.56 -5.32 5.79
N ILE A 182 22.15 -4.50 4.82
CA ILE A 182 22.54 -3.10 4.67
C ILE A 182 21.25 -2.27 4.68
N ILE A 183 21.25 -1.21 5.46
CA ILE A 183 20.09 -0.35 5.70
C ILE A 183 20.34 1.01 5.04
N PRO A 184 19.58 1.37 4.00
CA PRO A 184 19.69 2.67 3.36
C PRO A 184 19.07 3.76 4.23
N PRO A 185 19.34 5.04 3.96
CA PRO A 185 18.61 6.13 4.56
C PRO A 185 17.13 6.01 4.13
N TYR A 186 16.23 5.84 5.11
CA TYR A 186 14.80 5.73 4.82
C TYR A 186 14.21 7.06 4.35
N ILE A 187 14.70 8.18 4.92
CA ILE A 187 14.21 9.52 4.60
C ILE A 187 15.34 10.31 3.94
N ILE A 188 15.04 10.87 2.78
CA ILE A 188 15.96 11.68 1.99
C ILE A 188 15.41 13.11 1.97
N LYS A 189 15.88 13.94 2.90
CA LYS A 189 15.50 15.35 3.02
C LYS A 189 16.35 16.23 2.11
N LYS A 190 15.95 17.47 1.97
CA LYS A 190 16.57 18.48 1.08
C LYS A 190 18.06 18.68 1.35
N GLU A 191 18.49 18.49 2.60
CA GLU A 191 19.87 18.63 3.04
C GLU A 191 20.72 17.37 2.76
N HIS A 192 20.09 16.25 2.38
CA HIS A 192 20.83 15.02 2.09
C HIS A 192 21.60 15.14 0.77
N PRO A 193 22.88 14.71 0.72
CA PRO A 193 23.72 14.88 -0.48
C PRO A 193 23.12 14.34 -1.78
N VAL A 194 22.36 13.26 -1.71
CA VAL A 194 21.73 12.63 -2.90
C VAL A 194 20.34 13.18 -3.22
N TYR A 195 19.83 14.17 -2.48
CA TYR A 195 18.45 14.63 -2.63
C TYR A 195 18.12 15.10 -4.04
N ALA A 196 18.96 15.95 -4.63
CA ALA A 196 18.71 16.51 -5.95
C ALA A 196 18.63 15.44 -7.04
N ASP A 197 19.54 14.45 -6.99
CA ASP A 197 19.58 13.35 -7.93
C ASP A 197 18.39 12.39 -7.72
N ALA A 198 18.09 12.05 -6.47
CA ALA A 198 16.94 11.21 -6.13
C ALA A 198 15.61 11.86 -6.54
N LEU A 199 15.44 13.17 -6.35
CA LEU A 199 14.27 13.93 -6.80
C LEU A 199 14.14 13.93 -8.32
N SER A 200 15.28 14.15 -9.02
CA SER A 200 15.31 14.07 -10.49
C SER A 200 14.90 12.69 -10.99
N ILE A 201 15.42 11.63 -10.35
CA ILE A 201 15.05 10.24 -10.66
C ILE A 201 13.55 10.03 -10.44
N PHE A 202 13.00 10.46 -9.29
CA PHE A 202 11.57 10.34 -8.99
C PHE A 202 10.71 10.96 -10.09
N HIS A 203 10.98 12.21 -10.46
CA HIS A 203 10.21 12.88 -11.50
C HIS A 203 10.34 12.21 -12.87
N LYS A 204 11.53 11.73 -13.25
CA LYS A 204 11.72 10.97 -14.49
C LYS A 204 10.91 9.68 -14.50
N ILE A 205 10.88 8.93 -13.38
CA ILE A 205 10.06 7.73 -13.24
C ILE A 205 8.59 8.07 -13.39
N SER A 206 8.11 9.12 -12.70
CA SER A 206 6.71 9.56 -12.78
C SER A 206 6.31 9.94 -14.21
N GLN A 207 7.13 10.71 -14.91
CA GLN A 207 6.90 11.09 -16.31
C GLN A 207 6.86 9.86 -17.24
N LEU A 208 7.81 8.93 -17.10
CA LEU A 208 7.89 7.73 -17.92
C LEU A 208 6.68 6.80 -17.67
N TYR A 209 6.27 6.66 -16.41
CA TYR A 209 5.12 5.84 -16.03
C TYR A 209 3.80 6.40 -16.60
N HIS A 210 3.67 7.72 -16.69
CA HIS A 210 2.50 8.36 -17.31
C HIS A 210 2.52 8.29 -18.84
N ALA A 211 3.64 8.66 -19.48
CA ALA A 211 3.73 8.80 -20.92
C ALA A 211 3.89 7.45 -21.66
N LYS A 212 4.45 6.44 -20.98
CA LYS A 212 4.71 5.08 -21.50
C LYS A 212 5.32 5.07 -22.91
N PRO A 213 6.40 5.82 -23.20
CA PRO A 213 7.06 5.74 -24.50
C PRO A 213 7.72 4.37 -24.67
N ILE A 214 8.05 3.98 -25.92
CA ILE A 214 8.75 2.72 -26.19
C ILE A 214 9.98 2.61 -25.30
N GLY A 215 10.07 1.46 -24.57
CA GLY A 215 11.18 1.16 -23.66
C GLY A 215 11.10 1.87 -22.31
N TYR A 216 9.94 2.41 -21.92
CA TYR A 216 9.77 3.07 -20.61
C TYR A 216 10.09 2.14 -19.45
N GLU A 217 9.76 0.86 -19.54
CA GLU A 217 10.06 -0.15 -18.53
C GLU A 217 11.57 -0.27 -18.30
N LEU A 218 12.35 -0.34 -19.38
CA LEU A 218 13.80 -0.44 -19.31
C LEU A 218 14.41 0.84 -18.70
N ARG A 219 13.88 2.00 -19.06
CA ARG A 219 14.32 3.30 -18.51
C ARG A 219 13.96 3.42 -17.01
N ILE A 220 12.77 3.02 -16.59
CA ILE A 220 12.39 3.00 -15.18
C ILE A 220 13.31 2.06 -14.39
N LYS A 221 13.59 0.86 -14.92
CA LYS A 221 14.52 -0.08 -14.30
C LYS A 221 15.91 0.53 -14.10
N SER A 222 16.44 1.21 -15.11
CA SER A 222 17.76 1.86 -15.02
C SER A 222 17.79 2.97 -13.98
N LEU A 223 16.73 3.78 -13.89
CA LEU A 223 16.60 4.84 -12.89
C LEU A 223 16.48 4.30 -11.44
N LEU A 224 15.80 3.20 -11.25
CA LEU A 224 15.72 2.55 -9.93
C LEU A 224 17.05 1.93 -9.52
N LEU A 225 17.82 1.36 -10.46
CA LEU A 225 19.19 0.89 -10.20
C LEU A 225 20.13 2.05 -9.88
N GLU A 226 20.01 3.18 -10.56
CA GLU A 226 20.75 4.40 -10.28
C GLU A 226 20.42 4.92 -8.88
N LEU A 227 19.14 4.99 -8.50
CA LEU A 227 18.71 5.37 -7.16
C LEU A 227 19.39 4.49 -6.08
N ILE A 228 19.36 3.16 -6.25
CA ILE A 228 20.00 2.25 -5.30
C ILE A 228 21.49 2.53 -5.22
N ALA A 229 22.18 2.69 -6.36
CA ALA A 229 23.61 2.99 -6.41
C ALA A 229 23.96 4.29 -5.67
N LEU A 230 23.12 5.33 -5.80
CA LEU A 230 23.27 6.61 -5.08
C LEU A 230 23.10 6.45 -3.57
N LEU A 231 22.25 5.54 -3.11
CA LEU A 231 22.00 5.31 -1.68
C LEU A 231 23.07 4.46 -1.02
N LEU A 232 23.76 3.57 -1.76
CA LEU A 232 24.75 2.63 -1.21
C LEU A 232 25.84 3.27 -0.32
N PRO A 233 26.44 4.42 -0.66
CA PRO A 233 27.46 5.06 0.17
C PRO A 233 26.95 5.51 1.55
N PHE A 234 25.64 5.63 1.71
CA PHE A 234 24.98 6.08 2.93
C PHE A 234 24.27 4.94 3.67
N CYS A 235 24.40 3.70 3.17
CA CYS A 235 23.89 2.53 3.86
C CYS A 235 24.69 2.27 5.14
N GLN A 236 23.99 1.84 6.17
CA GLN A 236 24.59 1.40 7.42
C GLN A 236 24.54 -0.14 7.50
N GLU A 237 25.56 -0.74 8.04
CA GLU A 237 25.49 -2.14 8.43
C GLU A 237 24.62 -2.25 9.69
N ASP A 238 23.90 -3.37 9.81
CA ASP A 238 22.99 -3.59 10.94
C ASP A 238 23.78 -3.57 12.27
N SER A 239 23.68 -2.47 13.01
CA SER A 239 24.40 -2.27 14.26
C SER A 239 23.53 -2.64 15.47
N ALA A 240 24.15 -2.82 16.65
CA ALA A 240 23.48 -3.23 17.89
C ALA A 240 22.29 -2.33 18.31
N PHE A 241 22.20 -1.08 17.86
CA PHE A 241 21.04 -0.21 18.11
C PHE A 241 19.82 -0.61 17.28
N SER A 242 20.05 -1.20 16.09
CA SER A 242 19.00 -1.78 15.26
C SER A 242 18.47 -3.09 15.88
N GLN A 243 19.23 -3.79 16.70
CA GLN A 243 18.85 -5.09 17.26
C GLN A 243 17.61 -5.00 18.16
N LEU A 244 17.48 -3.99 19.03
CA LEU A 244 16.28 -3.82 19.89
C LEU A 244 15.05 -3.41 19.08
N SER A 245 15.22 -2.51 18.12
CA SER A 245 14.15 -2.14 17.19
C SER A 245 13.75 -3.32 16.32
N ASN A 246 14.74 -4.09 15.84
CA ASN A 246 14.52 -5.30 15.06
C ASN A 246 13.87 -6.42 15.87
N GLU A 247 14.21 -6.57 17.17
CA GLU A 247 13.56 -7.53 18.05
C GLU A 247 12.09 -7.19 18.27
N HIS A 248 11.75 -5.94 18.58
CA HIS A 248 10.36 -5.50 18.74
C HIS A 248 9.59 -5.63 17.44
N THR A 249 10.18 -5.24 16.32
CA THR A 249 9.59 -5.39 15.00
C THR A 249 9.34 -6.85 14.65
N SER A 250 10.31 -7.74 14.91
CA SER A 250 10.18 -9.17 14.67
C SER A 250 9.07 -9.78 15.54
N LYS A 251 9.02 -9.40 16.82
CA LYS A 251 7.95 -9.84 17.72
C LYS A 251 6.57 -9.35 17.26
N LEU A 252 6.46 -8.08 16.83
CA LEU A 252 5.20 -7.55 16.31
C LEU A 252 4.79 -8.29 15.04
N LYS A 253 5.70 -8.48 14.09
CA LYS A 253 5.44 -9.25 12.87
C LYS A 253 4.97 -10.68 13.18
N ALA A 254 5.63 -11.36 14.10
CA ALA A 254 5.25 -12.72 14.51
C ALA A 254 3.81 -12.76 15.05
N VAL A 255 3.42 -11.79 15.90
CA VAL A 255 2.05 -11.69 16.41
C VAL A 255 1.06 -11.41 15.28
N LEU A 256 1.37 -10.50 14.38
CA LEU A 256 0.49 -10.15 13.26
C LEU A 256 0.32 -11.32 12.29
N GLU A 257 1.41 -12.03 11.97
CA GLU A 257 1.36 -13.27 11.17
C GLU A 257 0.55 -14.37 11.88
N PHE A 258 0.70 -14.52 13.19
CA PHE A 258 -0.07 -15.47 13.97
C PHE A 258 -1.57 -15.13 13.93
N ILE A 259 -1.95 -13.88 14.13
CA ILE A 259 -3.35 -13.43 14.00
C ILE A 259 -3.89 -13.74 12.60
N GLU A 260 -3.14 -13.44 11.54
CA GLU A 260 -3.56 -13.70 10.16
C GLU A 260 -3.77 -15.19 9.87
N GLN A 261 -3.00 -16.07 10.50
CA GLN A 261 -3.14 -17.52 10.32
C GLN A 261 -4.27 -18.12 11.18
N HIS A 262 -4.56 -17.50 12.32
CA HIS A 262 -5.44 -18.03 13.37
C HIS A 262 -6.66 -17.13 13.67
N TYR A 263 -6.98 -16.15 12.83
CA TYR A 263 -8.05 -15.18 13.10
C TYR A 263 -9.41 -15.83 13.36
N ALA A 264 -9.68 -16.97 12.74
CA ALA A 264 -10.94 -17.71 12.92
C ALA A 264 -11.01 -18.48 14.25
N ASP A 265 -9.87 -18.76 14.87
CA ASP A 265 -9.77 -19.49 16.12
C ASP A 265 -10.16 -18.61 17.33
N PRO A 266 -10.54 -19.21 18.48
CA PRO A 266 -10.82 -18.46 19.70
C PRO A 266 -9.51 -17.93 20.31
N LEU A 267 -9.04 -16.76 19.83
CA LEU A 267 -7.82 -16.11 20.31
C LEU A 267 -8.08 -15.32 21.60
N SER A 268 -7.14 -15.42 22.54
CA SER A 268 -7.07 -14.59 23.76
C SER A 268 -5.84 -13.69 23.75
N VAL A 269 -5.81 -12.71 24.66
CA VAL A 269 -4.63 -11.85 24.89
C VAL A 269 -3.44 -12.69 25.33
N ALA A 270 -3.65 -13.75 26.12
CA ALA A 270 -2.62 -14.67 26.59
C ALA A 270 -1.96 -15.41 25.43
N ASP A 271 -2.75 -15.89 24.45
CA ASP A 271 -2.23 -16.59 23.27
C ASP A 271 -1.31 -15.65 22.47
N LEU A 272 -1.76 -14.42 22.20
CA LEU A 272 -1.00 -13.44 21.45
C LEU A 272 0.28 -12.98 22.19
N ALA A 273 0.21 -12.83 23.52
CA ALA A 273 1.35 -12.49 24.36
C ALA A 273 2.42 -13.58 24.35
N SER A 274 2.00 -14.85 24.32
CA SER A 274 2.89 -16.00 24.27
C SER A 274 3.77 -16.05 23.01
N VAL A 275 3.22 -15.62 21.86
CA VAL A 275 3.95 -15.57 20.56
C VAL A 275 5.22 -14.73 20.65
N CYS A 276 5.20 -13.62 21.40
CA CYS A 276 6.34 -12.73 21.57
C CYS A 276 7.06 -12.89 22.92
N CYS A 277 6.69 -13.90 23.71
CA CYS A 277 7.24 -14.16 25.05
C CYS A 277 7.09 -12.97 26.00
N PHE A 278 5.97 -12.26 25.94
CA PHE A 278 5.64 -11.16 26.85
C PHE A 278 4.59 -11.60 27.89
N SER A 279 4.56 -10.91 29.06
CA SER A 279 3.37 -10.95 29.89
C SER A 279 2.21 -10.24 29.19
N GLU A 280 0.96 -10.64 29.49
CA GLU A 280 -0.24 -10.01 28.89
C GLU A 280 -0.25 -8.47 29.07
N TYR A 281 0.12 -7.98 30.27
CA TYR A 281 0.18 -6.56 30.55
C TYR A 281 1.21 -5.84 29.66
N HIS A 282 2.43 -6.41 29.52
CA HIS A 282 3.46 -5.84 28.67
C HIS A 282 3.03 -5.89 27.20
N PHE A 283 2.45 -7.02 26.76
CA PHE A 283 1.95 -7.20 25.41
C PHE A 283 0.86 -6.18 25.05
N MET A 284 -0.14 -5.99 25.90
CA MET A 284 -1.22 -5.02 25.64
C MET A 284 -0.68 -3.60 25.43
N ARG A 285 0.28 -3.18 26.26
CA ARG A 285 0.94 -1.86 26.13
C ARG A 285 1.79 -1.77 24.87
N PHE A 286 2.56 -2.81 24.62
CA PHE A 286 3.41 -2.94 23.41
C PHE A 286 2.55 -2.86 22.15
N PHE A 287 1.54 -3.71 22.04
CA PHE A 287 0.68 -3.77 20.86
C PHE A 287 -0.04 -2.43 20.62
N LYS A 288 -0.69 -1.88 21.65
CA LYS A 288 -1.38 -0.58 21.53
C LYS A 288 -0.45 0.57 21.20
N LYS A 289 0.78 0.57 21.73
CA LYS A 289 1.80 1.60 21.42
C LYS A 289 2.12 1.63 19.92
N TYR A 290 2.27 0.47 19.28
CA TYR A 290 2.74 0.39 17.90
C TYR A 290 1.63 0.26 16.87
N MET A 291 0.47 -0.28 17.26
CA MET A 291 -0.69 -0.46 16.35
C MET A 291 -1.77 0.63 16.51
N GLY A 292 -1.72 1.42 17.58
CA GLY A 292 -2.72 2.45 17.88
C GLY A 292 -4.02 1.91 18.49
N GLU A 293 -4.31 0.61 18.34
CA GLU A 293 -5.50 -0.08 18.82
C GLU A 293 -5.13 -1.27 19.71
N SER A 294 -6.09 -1.84 20.44
CA SER A 294 -5.85 -3.06 21.22
C SER A 294 -5.75 -4.29 20.32
N ALA A 295 -5.03 -5.33 20.76
CA ALA A 295 -4.86 -6.55 19.98
C ALA A 295 -6.20 -7.25 19.66
N MET A 296 -7.17 -7.20 20.56
CA MET A 296 -8.49 -7.82 20.33
C MET A 296 -9.38 -7.00 19.40
N GLU A 297 -9.24 -5.67 19.38
CA GLU A 297 -9.84 -4.81 18.35
C GLU A 297 -9.23 -5.12 16.98
N TYR A 298 -7.92 -5.28 16.93
CA TYR A 298 -7.22 -5.68 15.72
C TYR A 298 -7.70 -7.05 15.20
N VAL A 299 -7.78 -8.09 16.05
CA VAL A 299 -8.32 -9.42 15.67
C VAL A 299 -9.73 -9.30 15.13
N ARG A 300 -10.62 -8.54 15.82
CA ARG A 300 -11.98 -8.28 15.34
C ARG A 300 -11.96 -7.61 13.95
N ASN A 301 -11.10 -6.64 13.76
CA ASN A 301 -10.96 -5.93 12.51
C ASN A 301 -10.47 -6.82 11.36
N VAL A 302 -9.55 -7.75 11.61
CA VAL A 302 -9.11 -8.79 10.66
C VAL A 302 -10.28 -9.69 10.27
N ARG A 303 -11.04 -10.20 11.25
CA ARG A 303 -12.23 -11.04 11.01
C ARG A 303 -13.26 -10.36 10.12
N LEU A 304 -13.53 -9.06 10.35
CA LEU A 304 -14.46 -8.30 9.53
C LEU A 304 -13.95 -8.09 8.10
N ALA A 305 -12.63 -7.88 7.93
CA ALA A 305 -12.02 -7.77 6.61
C ALA A 305 -12.13 -9.08 5.83
N LYS A 306 -11.83 -10.21 6.50
CA LYS A 306 -12.00 -11.54 5.88
C LYS A 306 -13.45 -11.85 5.51
N ALA A 307 -14.41 -11.40 6.33
CA ALA A 307 -15.83 -11.54 5.99
C ALA A 307 -16.19 -10.74 4.73
N ALA A 308 -15.69 -9.52 4.59
CA ALA A 308 -15.89 -8.71 3.38
C ALA A 308 -15.28 -9.39 2.14
N GLU A 309 -14.05 -9.93 2.23
CA GLU A 309 -13.43 -10.69 1.15
C GLU A 309 -14.26 -11.90 0.72
N LEU A 310 -14.83 -12.67 1.68
CA LEU A 310 -15.68 -13.80 1.37
C LEU A 310 -16.97 -13.39 0.65
N PHE A 311 -17.57 -12.26 1.03
CA PHE A 311 -18.73 -11.73 0.32
C PHE A 311 -18.37 -11.29 -1.12
N GLU A 312 -17.21 -10.69 -1.33
CA GLU A 312 -16.70 -10.32 -2.65
C GLU A 312 -16.44 -11.55 -3.54
N GLN A 313 -16.06 -12.67 -2.93
CA GLN A 313 -15.88 -13.96 -3.62
C GLN A 313 -17.20 -14.70 -3.89
N GLY A 314 -18.34 -14.12 -3.51
CA GLY A 314 -19.67 -14.68 -3.80
C GLY A 314 -20.29 -15.53 -2.70
N ALA A 315 -19.74 -15.53 -1.47
CA ALA A 315 -20.36 -16.20 -0.34
C ALA A 315 -21.76 -15.62 -0.06
N GLN A 316 -22.78 -16.48 0.10
CA GLN A 316 -24.17 -16.04 0.16
C GLN A 316 -24.74 -15.97 1.59
N SER A 317 -24.25 -16.79 2.51
CA SER A 317 -24.79 -16.90 3.89
C SER A 317 -24.00 -16.03 4.86
N SER A 318 -24.62 -14.97 5.39
CA SER A 318 -24.00 -14.16 6.47
C SER A 318 -23.71 -14.96 7.73
N LEU A 319 -24.48 -16.03 7.99
CA LEU A 319 -24.24 -16.93 9.13
C LEU A 319 -22.96 -17.73 8.92
N GLU A 320 -22.82 -18.38 7.77
CA GLU A 320 -21.63 -19.17 7.43
C GLU A 320 -20.36 -18.30 7.41
N VAL A 321 -20.43 -17.12 6.77
CA VAL A 321 -19.33 -16.16 6.75
C VAL A 321 -18.94 -15.72 8.16
N SER A 322 -19.92 -15.40 9.02
CA SER A 322 -19.63 -15.01 10.40
C SER A 322 -18.90 -16.10 11.17
N LEU A 323 -19.37 -17.35 11.07
CA LEU A 323 -18.77 -18.50 11.74
C LEU A 323 -17.36 -18.82 11.20
N SER A 324 -17.18 -18.83 9.87
CA SER A 324 -15.87 -19.08 9.26
C SER A 324 -14.84 -17.98 9.57
N CYS A 325 -15.30 -16.78 9.92
CA CYS A 325 -14.42 -15.69 10.37
C CYS A 325 -14.26 -15.63 11.90
N GLY A 326 -14.73 -16.63 12.65
CA GLY A 326 -14.53 -16.72 14.10
C GLY A 326 -15.49 -15.85 14.93
N PHE A 327 -16.64 -15.45 14.39
CA PHE A 327 -17.70 -14.79 15.17
C PHE A 327 -18.70 -15.83 15.67
N ASN A 328 -18.81 -15.97 16.99
CA ASN A 328 -19.75 -16.89 17.62
C ASN A 328 -21.16 -16.31 17.79
N ASN A 329 -21.37 -15.04 17.48
CA ASN A 329 -22.64 -14.34 17.61
C ASN A 329 -22.93 -13.51 16.35
N LEU A 330 -23.96 -13.92 15.61
CA LEU A 330 -24.36 -13.27 14.35
C LEU A 330 -24.83 -11.82 14.55
N SER A 331 -25.55 -11.52 15.65
CA SER A 331 -26.01 -10.17 15.94
C SER A 331 -24.85 -9.22 16.24
N TYR A 332 -23.83 -9.71 16.98
CA TYR A 332 -22.60 -8.99 17.23
C TYR A 332 -21.84 -8.74 15.92
N PHE A 333 -21.69 -9.78 15.07
CA PHE A 333 -21.07 -9.64 13.75
C PHE A 333 -21.76 -8.56 12.89
N HIS A 334 -23.11 -8.60 12.80
CA HIS A 334 -23.86 -7.61 12.02
C HIS A 334 -23.66 -6.18 12.51
N ARG A 335 -23.61 -5.99 13.84
CA ARG A 335 -23.36 -4.68 14.45
C ARG A 335 -21.97 -4.15 14.10
N GLU A 336 -20.94 -4.96 14.35
CA GLU A 336 -19.54 -4.59 14.10
C GLU A 336 -19.26 -4.36 12.60
N PHE A 337 -19.86 -5.20 11.74
CA PHE A 337 -19.75 -5.05 10.29
C PHE A 337 -20.41 -3.75 9.81
N LYS A 338 -21.60 -3.42 10.34
CA LYS A 338 -22.28 -2.16 10.01
C LYS A 338 -21.51 -0.95 10.52
N GLU A 339 -20.94 -1.02 11.70
CA GLU A 339 -20.10 0.04 12.26
C GLU A 339 -18.88 0.31 11.37
N LYS A 340 -18.19 -0.76 10.94
CA LYS A 340 -16.98 -0.65 10.12
C LYS A 340 -17.25 -0.21 8.68
N TYR A 341 -18.27 -0.77 8.03
CA TYR A 341 -18.53 -0.56 6.59
C TYR A 341 -19.71 0.38 6.30
N GLY A 342 -20.36 0.94 7.32
CA GLY A 342 -21.51 1.83 7.18
C GLY A 342 -22.79 1.13 6.71
N MET A 343 -22.77 -0.18 6.45
CA MET A 343 -23.91 -0.96 5.95
C MET A 343 -23.89 -2.40 6.48
N THR A 344 -25.07 -3.04 6.49
CA THR A 344 -25.18 -4.43 6.91
C THR A 344 -24.51 -5.39 5.92
N PRO A 345 -24.07 -6.60 6.36
CA PRO A 345 -23.51 -7.63 5.46
C PRO A 345 -24.37 -7.90 4.24
N GLY A 346 -25.69 -8.07 4.39
CA GLY A 346 -26.59 -8.32 3.27
C GLY A 346 -26.77 -7.13 2.31
N THR A 347 -26.57 -5.90 2.78
CA THR A 347 -26.55 -4.71 1.91
C THR A 347 -25.22 -4.62 1.16
N PHE A 348 -24.13 -4.92 1.83
CA PHE A 348 -22.78 -4.95 1.27
C PHE A 348 -22.72 -5.96 0.10
N GLN A 349 -23.18 -7.18 0.35
CA GLN A 349 -23.25 -8.27 -0.63
C GLN A 349 -24.08 -7.91 -1.88
N ARG A 350 -25.24 -7.25 -1.71
CA ARG A 350 -26.07 -6.80 -2.84
C ARG A 350 -25.41 -5.74 -3.69
N LYS A 351 -24.57 -4.88 -3.09
CA LYS A 351 -23.85 -3.82 -3.83
C LYS A 351 -22.70 -4.36 -4.66
N ILE A 352 -22.09 -5.47 -4.26
CA ILE A 352 -20.97 -6.08 -4.97
C ILE A 352 -21.45 -6.92 -6.16
N ASN A 353 -22.64 -7.51 -6.06
CA ASN A 353 -23.22 -8.39 -7.10
C ASN A 353 -24.00 -7.61 -8.18
N VAL A 354 -23.93 -6.28 -8.22
CA VAL A 354 -24.48 -5.38 -9.25
C VAL A 354 -23.35 -4.78 -10.07
#